data_90b77e630affbbbd79cde0744428f574
#
_entry.id   90b77e630affbbbd79cde0744428f574
#
_cell.length_a   1.000
_cell.length_b   1.000
_cell.length_c   1.000
_cell.angle_alpha   90.00
_cell.angle_beta   90.00
_cell.angle_gamma   90.00
#
_symmetry.space_group_name_H-M   'P 1'
#
loop_
_entity.id
_entity.type
_entity.pdbx_description
1 polymer ?
#
loop_
_entity_poly.entity_id
_entity_poly.type
_entity_poly.pdbx_seq_one_letter_code
_entity_poly.pdbx_strand_id
1 'polypeptide(L)'
;MQYLDSRGVKIPFIFEKNSDFPIVVLKLVFRNCARSYDEIAGLAKMFSRILNEGVDDKFFKDLEFRAINLEASSGFESLEINLSCLKENFDFALKSLEKLLLKPRIEEKILQKLKINALGELASKNSDFDYLAKNLLNAQIFKCKEFQSSNDGDEKSIKILSLKDLQNFYKNFIHLSDLVVILGGDLEEKQAKEDLLKLLSKLQIGKKNTPKKYELSKNIKDEILIRPESEQAYIYFATPFFADFKDKDLYLAKIALFVLGQGGFGSRIMEEIRVKRGLAYSAYAMLDMNMSFSRVFGYLQTKNESAKEAKKIVKELFEDFIKNGMTQNELDQAKNFLIGSTPLRYESLSKRLSMSFN
;
A
#
# COMPACT_ATOMS: atom_id res chain seq x y z
N MET A 1 9.67 -20.91 4.28
CA MET A 1 9.75 -20.07 3.08
C MET A 1 10.58 -20.80 2.03
N GLN A 2 10.03 -20.97 0.83
CA GLN A 2 10.73 -21.59 -0.30
C GLN A 2 11.50 -20.54 -1.09
N TYR A 3 12.42 -20.99 -1.99
CA TYR A 3 13.20 -20.10 -2.85
C TYR A 3 13.24 -20.64 -4.28
N LEU A 4 13.19 -19.72 -5.24
CA LEU A 4 13.58 -19.96 -6.62
C LEU A 4 15.04 -19.53 -6.78
N ASP A 5 15.90 -20.38 -7.33
CA ASP A 5 17.29 -20.01 -7.63
C ASP A 5 17.41 -19.66 -9.11
N SER A 6 17.65 -18.38 -9.40
CA SER A 6 17.88 -17.91 -10.76
C SER A 6 19.25 -17.25 -10.84
N ARG A 7 20.17 -17.91 -11.51
CA ARG A 7 21.56 -17.43 -11.73
C ARG A 7 22.26 -17.04 -10.42
N GLY A 8 22.08 -17.87 -9.35
CA GLY A 8 22.68 -17.66 -8.03
C GLY A 8 21.93 -16.67 -7.12
N VAL A 9 20.82 -16.09 -7.58
CA VAL A 9 19.95 -15.24 -6.75
C VAL A 9 18.83 -16.10 -6.16
N LYS A 10 18.77 -16.16 -4.82
CA LYS A 10 17.69 -16.83 -4.08
C LYS A 10 16.50 -15.88 -3.92
N ILE A 11 15.46 -16.10 -4.73
CA ILE A 11 14.24 -15.30 -4.76
C ILE A 11 13.23 -15.96 -3.84
N PRO A 12 12.72 -15.28 -2.79
CA PRO A 12 11.65 -15.81 -1.95
C PRO A 12 10.44 -16.19 -2.80
N PHE A 13 9.90 -17.40 -2.55
CA PHE A 13 8.79 -17.95 -3.28
C PHE A 13 7.73 -18.48 -2.33
N ILE A 14 6.53 -18.01 -2.52
CA ILE A 14 5.32 -18.46 -1.82
C ILE A 14 4.44 -19.16 -2.84
N PHE A 15 4.06 -20.40 -2.55
CA PHE A 15 3.20 -21.18 -3.44
C PHE A 15 2.06 -21.84 -2.67
N GLU A 16 0.87 -21.79 -3.22
CA GLU A 16 -0.29 -22.53 -2.73
C GLU A 16 -1.04 -23.17 -3.90
N LYS A 17 -1.10 -24.51 -3.92
CA LYS A 17 -1.95 -25.23 -4.86
C LYS A 17 -3.39 -25.13 -4.38
N ASN A 18 -4.29 -24.69 -5.27
CA ASN A 18 -5.73 -24.66 -5.03
C ASN A 18 -6.44 -25.02 -6.32
N SER A 19 -7.11 -26.16 -6.34
CA SER A 19 -7.83 -26.70 -7.51
C SER A 19 -9.35 -26.58 -7.41
N ASP A 20 -9.86 -25.78 -6.44
CA ASP A 20 -11.30 -25.54 -6.29
C ASP A 20 -11.88 -24.81 -7.52
N PHE A 21 -11.08 -23.94 -8.12
CA PHE A 21 -11.38 -23.22 -9.35
C PHE A 21 -10.17 -23.25 -10.29
N PRO A 22 -10.39 -23.26 -11.63
CA PRO A 22 -9.29 -23.26 -12.61
C PRO A 22 -8.68 -21.84 -12.75
N ILE A 23 -8.30 -21.22 -11.63
CA ILE A 23 -7.77 -19.86 -11.57
C ILE A 23 -6.31 -19.91 -11.12
N VAL A 24 -5.52 -19.02 -11.69
CA VAL A 24 -4.13 -18.76 -11.30
C VAL A 24 -3.98 -17.31 -10.91
N VAL A 25 -3.29 -17.08 -9.79
CA VAL A 25 -2.93 -15.75 -9.30
C VAL A 25 -1.41 -15.70 -9.13
N LEU A 26 -0.73 -14.80 -9.82
CA LEU A 26 0.68 -14.53 -9.70
C LEU A 26 0.89 -13.08 -9.27
N LYS A 27 1.70 -12.86 -8.24
CA LYS A 27 2.14 -11.53 -7.82
C LYS A 27 3.66 -11.46 -7.81
N LEU A 28 4.21 -10.49 -8.49
CA LEU A 28 5.63 -10.12 -8.41
C LEU A 28 5.73 -8.87 -7.54
N VAL A 29 6.51 -8.95 -6.46
CA VAL A 29 6.72 -7.84 -5.52
C VAL A 29 8.17 -7.41 -5.58
N PHE A 30 8.45 -6.28 -6.21
CA PHE A 30 9.77 -5.63 -6.18
C PHE A 30 9.82 -4.77 -4.92
N ARG A 31 10.63 -5.20 -3.94
CA ARG A 31 10.77 -4.52 -2.64
C ARG A 31 11.85 -3.47 -2.67
N ASN A 32 11.90 -2.67 -1.62
CA ASN A 32 12.92 -1.63 -1.43
C ASN A 32 13.01 -0.70 -2.65
N CYS A 33 11.86 -0.30 -3.14
CA CYS A 33 11.68 0.63 -4.24
C CYS A 33 10.45 1.50 -3.98
N ALA A 34 9.83 1.99 -5.00
CA ALA A 34 8.61 2.79 -4.96
C ALA A 34 8.82 4.13 -4.21
N ARG A 35 7.78 4.66 -3.55
CA ARG A 35 7.78 6.00 -2.96
C ARG A 35 8.94 6.24 -2.01
N SER A 36 9.32 5.24 -1.23
CA SER A 36 10.43 5.36 -0.27
C SER A 36 11.82 5.54 -0.91
N TYR A 37 11.92 5.39 -2.22
CA TYR A 37 13.14 5.56 -3.00
C TYR A 37 13.02 6.62 -4.11
N ASP A 38 11.85 7.25 -4.24
CA ASP A 38 11.63 8.29 -5.25
C ASP A 38 12.53 9.49 -4.98
N GLU A 39 13.43 9.81 -5.91
CA GLU A 39 14.18 11.06 -5.92
C GLU A 39 13.29 12.23 -6.38
N ILE A 40 12.32 11.94 -7.25
CA ILE A 40 11.30 12.86 -7.71
C ILE A 40 9.94 12.29 -7.29
N ALA A 41 9.17 13.05 -6.52
CA ALA A 41 7.86 12.58 -6.03
C ALA A 41 6.95 12.14 -7.19
N GLY A 42 6.37 10.93 -7.06
CA GLY A 42 5.50 10.36 -8.09
C GLY A 42 6.21 9.53 -9.17
N LEU A 43 7.55 9.38 -9.11
CA LEU A 43 8.30 8.61 -10.12
C LEU A 43 7.86 7.14 -10.15
N ALA A 44 7.81 6.47 -9.01
CA ALA A 44 7.37 5.07 -8.95
C ALA A 44 5.92 4.88 -9.39
N LYS A 45 5.05 5.82 -9.05
CA LYS A 45 3.65 5.84 -9.51
C LYS A 45 3.57 6.03 -11.02
N MET A 46 4.36 6.94 -11.58
CA MET A 46 4.44 7.14 -13.03
C MET A 46 4.97 5.89 -13.73
N PHE A 47 5.98 5.22 -13.17
CA PHE A 47 6.50 3.97 -13.73
C PHE A 47 5.44 2.85 -13.71
N SER A 48 4.67 2.69 -12.63
CA SER A 48 3.57 1.71 -12.62
C SER A 48 2.50 2.01 -13.68
N ARG A 49 2.21 3.28 -13.95
CA ARG A 49 1.31 3.70 -15.04
C ARG A 49 1.89 3.37 -16.43
N ILE A 50 3.21 3.52 -16.62
CA ILE A 50 3.87 3.08 -17.87
C ILE A 50 3.67 1.59 -18.09
N LEU A 51 3.83 0.75 -17.05
CA LEU A 51 3.57 -0.68 -17.18
C LEU A 51 2.12 -0.98 -17.58
N ASN A 52 1.18 -0.20 -17.09
CA ASN A 52 -0.25 -0.34 -17.43
C ASN A 52 -0.62 0.20 -18.84
N GLU A 53 0.34 0.75 -19.60
CA GLU A 53 0.19 1.06 -21.02
C GLU A 53 0.62 -0.14 -21.92
N GLY A 54 1.18 -1.20 -21.32
CA GLY A 54 1.60 -2.42 -22.02
C GLY A 54 2.88 -2.26 -22.81
N VAL A 55 3.02 -3.04 -23.87
CA VAL A 55 4.18 -3.03 -24.79
C VAL A 55 3.80 -2.45 -26.17
N ASP A 56 2.52 -2.48 -26.51
CA ASP A 56 1.95 -1.92 -27.73
C ASP A 56 0.43 -1.67 -27.55
N ASP A 57 -0.24 -1.11 -28.57
CA ASP A 57 -1.65 -0.71 -28.48
C ASP A 57 -2.64 -1.90 -28.44
N LYS A 58 -2.20 -3.12 -28.74
CA LYS A 58 -3.02 -4.34 -28.71
C LYS A 58 -2.85 -5.15 -27.44
N PHE A 59 -1.79 -4.87 -26.68
CA PHE A 59 -1.38 -5.69 -25.55
C PHE A 59 -2.52 -5.99 -24.57
N PHE A 60 -3.16 -4.96 -24.05
CA PHE A 60 -4.25 -5.16 -23.08
C PHE A 60 -5.52 -5.71 -23.72
N LYS A 61 -5.81 -5.39 -24.97
CA LYS A 61 -6.94 -6.00 -25.72
C LYS A 61 -6.78 -7.52 -25.87
N ASP A 62 -5.56 -7.98 -26.13
CA ASP A 62 -5.26 -9.40 -26.25
C ASP A 62 -5.36 -10.14 -24.90
N LEU A 63 -5.04 -9.47 -23.80
CA LEU A 63 -5.21 -9.98 -22.43
C LEU A 63 -6.70 -10.02 -22.06
N GLU A 64 -7.43 -8.94 -22.29
CA GLU A 64 -8.85 -8.81 -21.99
C GLU A 64 -9.68 -9.87 -22.74
N PHE A 65 -9.39 -10.10 -24.01
CA PHE A 65 -10.04 -11.15 -24.82
C PHE A 65 -9.91 -12.54 -24.19
N ARG A 66 -8.86 -12.79 -23.38
CA ARG A 66 -8.60 -14.06 -22.68
C ARG A 66 -8.94 -14.01 -21.19
N ALA A 67 -9.66 -12.97 -20.75
CA ALA A 67 -9.93 -12.76 -19.34
C ALA A 67 -8.67 -12.80 -18.45
N ILE A 68 -7.56 -12.26 -18.94
CA ILE A 68 -6.32 -12.11 -18.20
C ILE A 68 -6.27 -10.70 -17.62
N ASN A 69 -6.23 -10.60 -16.30
CA ASN A 69 -5.96 -9.32 -15.62
C ASN A 69 -4.47 -9.22 -15.32
N LEU A 70 -3.85 -8.13 -15.75
CA LEU A 70 -2.45 -7.81 -15.50
C LEU A 70 -2.34 -6.34 -15.16
N GLU A 71 -1.94 -6.03 -13.93
CA GLU A 71 -1.91 -4.68 -13.39
C GLU A 71 -0.64 -4.44 -12.59
N ALA A 72 -0.03 -3.28 -12.80
CA ALA A 72 1.09 -2.79 -12.00
C ALA A 72 0.62 -1.67 -11.06
N SER A 73 1.05 -1.72 -9.81
CA SER A 73 0.80 -0.69 -8.80
C SER A 73 2.06 -0.38 -8.00
N SER A 74 2.14 0.84 -7.48
CA SER A 74 3.23 1.24 -6.60
C SER A 74 2.69 1.68 -5.24
N GLY A 75 3.25 1.10 -4.19
CA GLY A 75 2.99 1.46 -2.81
C GLY A 75 4.02 2.42 -2.25
N PHE A 76 4.22 2.36 -0.94
CA PHE A 76 5.26 3.13 -0.27
C PHE A 76 6.64 2.48 -0.42
N GLU A 77 6.74 1.15 -0.28
CA GLU A 77 8.00 0.39 -0.23
C GLU A 77 8.20 -0.60 -1.36
N SER A 78 7.15 -0.89 -2.13
CA SER A 78 7.17 -1.89 -3.19
C SER A 78 6.42 -1.44 -4.43
N LEU A 79 6.87 -1.98 -5.56
CA LEU A 79 6.10 -2.00 -6.79
C LEU A 79 5.61 -3.45 -6.98
N GLU A 80 4.34 -3.59 -7.25
CA GLU A 80 3.67 -4.88 -7.42
C GLU A 80 3.14 -5.03 -8.83
N ILE A 81 3.30 -6.23 -9.39
CA ILE A 81 2.65 -6.62 -10.63
C ILE A 81 1.77 -7.83 -10.31
N ASN A 82 0.47 -7.65 -10.45
CA ASN A 82 -0.55 -8.65 -10.20
C ASN A 82 -1.05 -9.21 -11.53
N LEU A 83 -1.06 -10.53 -11.64
CA LEU A 83 -1.60 -11.25 -12.78
C LEU A 83 -2.62 -12.26 -12.28
N SER A 84 -3.80 -12.31 -12.88
CA SER A 84 -4.77 -13.36 -12.65
C SER A 84 -5.41 -13.79 -13.95
N CYS A 85 -5.64 -15.09 -14.10
CA CYS A 85 -6.22 -15.66 -15.31
C CYS A 85 -6.81 -17.05 -15.04
N LEU A 86 -7.52 -17.59 -16.02
CA LEU A 86 -7.83 -19.02 -16.06
C LEU A 86 -6.57 -19.84 -16.32
N LYS A 87 -6.50 -21.03 -15.75
CA LYS A 87 -5.37 -21.97 -15.88
C LYS A 87 -4.95 -22.18 -17.34
N GLU A 88 -5.89 -22.37 -18.23
CA GLU A 88 -5.64 -22.59 -19.67
C GLU A 88 -4.93 -21.42 -20.35
N ASN A 89 -5.08 -20.22 -19.82
CA ASN A 89 -4.46 -19.00 -20.34
C ASN A 89 -3.12 -18.65 -19.66
N PHE A 90 -2.66 -19.44 -18.67
CA PHE A 90 -1.49 -19.09 -17.86
C PHE A 90 -0.21 -18.97 -18.70
N ASP A 91 0.02 -19.85 -19.65
CA ASP A 91 1.20 -19.78 -20.54
C ASP A 91 1.21 -18.49 -21.37
N PHE A 92 0.06 -18.08 -21.89
CA PHE A 92 -0.05 -16.82 -22.62
C PHE A 92 0.15 -15.62 -21.70
N ALA A 93 -0.43 -15.67 -20.51
CA ALA A 93 -0.31 -14.64 -19.50
C ALA A 93 1.15 -14.46 -19.06
N LEU A 94 1.88 -15.56 -18.81
CA LEU A 94 3.28 -15.55 -18.43
C LEU A 94 4.20 -14.98 -19.53
N LYS A 95 3.94 -15.34 -20.80
CA LYS A 95 4.66 -14.76 -21.94
C LYS A 95 4.37 -13.27 -22.11
N SER A 96 3.16 -12.84 -21.83
CA SER A 96 2.79 -11.42 -21.86
C SER A 96 3.46 -10.63 -20.74
N LEU A 97 3.47 -11.19 -19.52
CA LEU A 97 4.21 -10.64 -18.39
C LEU A 97 5.72 -10.53 -18.69
N GLU A 98 6.31 -11.56 -19.31
CA GLU A 98 7.70 -11.54 -19.76
C GLU A 98 7.97 -10.36 -20.71
N LYS A 99 7.12 -10.19 -21.73
CA LYS A 99 7.26 -9.06 -22.67
C LYS A 99 7.18 -7.72 -21.97
N LEU A 100 6.21 -7.56 -21.05
CA LEU A 100 6.04 -6.33 -20.28
C LEU A 100 7.27 -6.01 -19.42
N LEU A 101 7.81 -7.01 -18.74
CA LEU A 101 8.99 -6.85 -17.88
C LEU A 101 10.27 -6.56 -18.66
N LEU A 102 10.46 -7.14 -19.85
CA LEU A 102 11.66 -6.97 -20.64
C LEU A 102 11.65 -5.73 -21.52
N LYS A 103 10.47 -5.29 -21.98
CA LYS A 103 10.33 -4.17 -22.93
C LYS A 103 9.12 -3.30 -22.57
N PRO A 104 9.10 -2.68 -21.38
CA PRO A 104 8.05 -1.73 -21.04
C PRO A 104 8.09 -0.54 -22.03
N ARG A 105 6.93 0.00 -22.31
CA ARG A 105 6.76 1.09 -23.31
C ARG A 105 7.16 2.46 -22.74
N ILE A 106 8.47 2.62 -22.44
CA ILE A 106 9.03 3.88 -21.93
C ILE A 106 9.28 4.80 -23.13
N GLU A 107 8.22 5.47 -23.61
CA GLU A 107 8.21 6.35 -24.78
C GLU A 107 7.75 7.75 -24.40
N GLU A 108 8.30 8.78 -25.08
CA GLU A 108 7.96 10.18 -24.80
C GLU A 108 6.45 10.46 -24.96
N LYS A 109 5.84 9.94 -26.02
CA LYS A 109 4.40 10.10 -26.28
C LYS A 109 3.55 9.55 -25.12
N ILE A 110 3.94 8.40 -24.58
CA ILE A 110 3.24 7.75 -23.46
C ILE A 110 3.45 8.57 -22.18
N LEU A 111 4.69 8.98 -21.91
CA LEU A 111 4.99 9.82 -20.74
C LEU A 111 4.19 11.12 -20.75
N GLN A 112 4.12 11.81 -21.89
CA GLN A 112 3.35 13.05 -22.00
C GLN A 112 1.86 12.84 -21.78
N LYS A 113 1.26 11.79 -22.36
CA LYS A 113 -0.14 11.37 -22.09
C LYS A 113 -0.36 11.16 -20.59
N LEU A 114 0.50 10.40 -19.93
CA LEU A 114 0.37 10.07 -18.52
C LEU A 114 0.60 11.27 -17.60
N LYS A 115 1.48 12.19 -17.97
CA LYS A 115 1.64 13.47 -17.25
C LYS A 115 0.37 14.31 -17.28
N ILE A 116 -0.27 14.43 -18.44
CA ILE A 116 -1.54 15.17 -18.59
C ILE A 116 -2.60 14.55 -17.68
N ASN A 117 -2.74 13.23 -17.70
CA ASN A 117 -3.70 12.52 -16.85
C ASN A 117 -3.39 12.74 -15.36
N ALA A 118 -2.11 12.59 -14.95
CA ALA A 118 -1.68 12.79 -13.58
C ALA A 118 -1.93 14.22 -13.08
N LEU A 119 -1.68 15.23 -13.92
CA LEU A 119 -1.95 16.63 -13.59
C LEU A 119 -3.45 16.90 -13.47
N GLY A 120 -4.28 16.30 -14.32
CA GLY A 120 -5.74 16.35 -14.21
C GLY A 120 -6.26 15.74 -12.91
N GLU A 121 -5.75 14.55 -12.53
CA GLU A 121 -6.09 13.92 -11.27
C GLU A 121 -5.64 14.75 -10.05
N LEU A 122 -4.43 15.34 -10.09
CA LEU A 122 -3.96 16.22 -9.03
C LEU A 122 -4.81 17.48 -8.90
N ALA A 123 -5.25 18.06 -10.02
CA ALA A 123 -6.15 19.20 -10.02
C ALA A 123 -7.51 18.85 -9.37
N SER A 124 -8.07 17.69 -9.71
CA SER A 124 -9.31 17.18 -9.07
C SER A 124 -9.15 16.97 -7.56
N LYS A 125 -7.97 16.47 -7.13
CA LYS A 125 -7.66 16.26 -5.70
C LYS A 125 -7.55 17.56 -4.88
N ASN A 126 -7.41 18.71 -5.51
CA ASN A 126 -7.45 20.00 -4.80
C ASN A 126 -8.84 20.32 -4.21
N SER A 127 -9.89 19.66 -4.70
CA SER A 127 -11.24 19.72 -4.16
C SER A 127 -11.58 18.54 -3.23
N ASP A 128 -10.66 17.63 -3.01
CA ASP A 128 -10.77 16.52 -2.06
C ASP A 128 -10.16 16.95 -0.71
N PHE A 129 -11.02 17.41 0.19
CA PHE A 129 -10.60 17.94 1.48
C PHE A 129 -10.01 16.86 2.40
N ASP A 130 -10.44 15.61 2.24
CA ASP A 130 -9.85 14.45 2.94
C ASP A 130 -8.39 14.25 2.53
N TYR A 131 -8.15 14.24 1.23
CA TYR A 131 -6.80 14.15 0.66
C TYR A 131 -5.88 15.30 1.11
N LEU A 132 -6.40 16.54 1.11
CA LEU A 132 -5.65 17.72 1.55
C LEU A 132 -5.27 17.63 3.03
N ALA A 133 -6.22 17.26 3.91
CA ALA A 133 -5.98 17.12 5.34
C ALA A 133 -4.95 16.02 5.65
N LYS A 134 -5.03 14.88 4.96
CA LYS A 134 -4.06 13.79 5.08
C LYS A 134 -2.64 14.20 4.66
N ASN A 135 -2.53 14.96 3.56
CA ASN A 135 -1.24 15.47 3.11
C ASN A 135 -0.67 16.52 4.06
N LEU A 136 -1.52 17.36 4.65
CA LEU A 136 -1.11 18.31 5.68
C LEU A 136 -0.48 17.61 6.88
N LEU A 137 -1.10 16.52 7.38
CA LEU A 137 -0.53 15.70 8.43
C LEU A 137 0.82 15.10 8.00
N ASN A 138 0.92 14.53 6.79
CA ASN A 138 2.16 13.92 6.32
C ASN A 138 3.30 14.95 6.20
N ALA A 139 3.00 16.17 5.77
CA ALA A 139 3.95 17.26 5.70
C ALA A 139 4.51 17.65 7.10
N GLN A 140 3.73 17.45 8.16
CA GLN A 140 4.14 17.73 9.54
C GLN A 140 4.89 16.57 10.20
N ILE A 141 4.42 15.35 9.99
CA ILE A 141 4.95 14.19 10.73
C ILE A 141 6.25 13.65 10.15
N PHE A 142 6.46 13.71 8.83
CA PHE A 142 7.72 13.28 8.22
C PHE A 142 8.77 14.40 8.29
N LYS A 143 9.94 14.10 8.88
CA LYS A 143 11.08 15.03 8.86
C LYS A 143 11.71 15.13 7.47
N CYS A 144 11.62 14.08 6.69
CA CYS A 144 12.16 13.97 5.35
C CYS A 144 11.25 14.70 4.35
N LYS A 145 11.79 15.71 3.66
CA LYS A 145 11.04 16.54 2.71
C LYS A 145 10.41 15.75 1.59
N GLU A 146 11.04 14.66 1.16
CA GLU A 146 10.56 13.78 0.11
C GLU A 146 9.19 13.19 0.43
N PHE A 147 8.86 12.97 1.72
CA PHE A 147 7.57 12.40 2.15
C PHE A 147 6.53 13.42 2.58
N GLN A 148 6.87 14.70 2.53
CA GLN A 148 5.91 15.78 2.75
C GLN A 148 4.94 15.93 1.58
N SER A 149 5.29 15.41 0.39
CA SER A 149 4.39 15.33 -0.77
C SER A 149 3.72 13.95 -0.88
N SER A 150 2.60 13.91 -1.58
CA SER A 150 1.84 12.68 -1.87
C SER A 150 2.65 11.65 -2.66
N ASN A 151 2.24 10.38 -2.57
CA ASN A 151 2.73 9.31 -3.45
C ASN A 151 2.44 9.57 -4.94
N ASP A 152 1.44 10.38 -5.23
CA ASP A 152 1.10 10.76 -6.61
C ASP A 152 2.04 11.86 -7.16
N GLY A 153 2.92 12.40 -6.31
CA GLY A 153 3.70 13.58 -6.62
C GLY A 153 2.93 14.88 -6.41
N ASP A 154 3.44 15.94 -6.96
CA ASP A 154 2.82 17.25 -7.07
C ASP A 154 2.98 17.81 -8.50
N GLU A 155 2.37 18.94 -8.78
CA GLU A 155 2.40 19.54 -10.12
C GLU A 155 3.83 19.78 -10.62
N LYS A 156 4.74 20.24 -9.74
CA LYS A 156 6.13 20.53 -10.10
C LYS A 156 6.88 19.24 -10.39
N SER A 157 6.78 18.25 -9.50
CA SER A 157 7.46 16.97 -9.64
C SER A 157 7.02 16.21 -10.88
N ILE A 158 5.71 16.17 -11.18
CA ILE A 158 5.19 15.50 -12.38
C ILE A 158 5.67 16.18 -13.67
N LYS A 159 5.72 17.52 -13.71
CA LYS A 159 6.18 18.24 -14.89
C LYS A 159 7.65 17.96 -15.25
N ILE A 160 8.53 17.81 -14.25
CA ILE A 160 9.97 17.60 -14.46
C ILE A 160 10.35 16.15 -14.76
N LEU A 161 9.50 15.15 -14.47
CA LEU A 161 9.80 13.75 -14.80
C LEU A 161 10.20 13.59 -16.26
N SER A 162 11.24 12.81 -16.51
CA SER A 162 11.79 12.54 -17.83
C SER A 162 11.83 11.05 -18.15
N LEU A 163 12.02 10.70 -19.43
CA LEU A 163 12.27 9.31 -19.83
C LEU A 163 13.49 8.73 -19.15
N LYS A 164 14.52 9.54 -18.93
CA LYS A 164 15.74 9.11 -18.24
C LYS A 164 15.45 8.68 -16.81
N ASP A 165 14.57 9.38 -16.10
CA ASP A 165 14.20 9.02 -14.73
C ASP A 165 13.47 7.67 -14.71
N LEU A 166 12.54 7.43 -15.65
CA LEU A 166 11.84 6.17 -15.80
C LEU A 166 12.77 5.01 -16.20
N GLN A 167 13.72 5.25 -17.11
CA GLN A 167 14.73 4.26 -17.49
C GLN A 167 15.66 3.93 -16.33
N ASN A 168 16.07 4.92 -15.54
CA ASN A 168 16.85 4.72 -14.33
C ASN A 168 16.07 3.94 -13.29
N PHE A 169 14.78 4.25 -13.08
CA PHE A 169 13.91 3.50 -12.19
C PHE A 169 13.82 2.04 -12.61
N TYR A 170 13.55 1.76 -13.89
CA TYR A 170 13.52 0.41 -14.43
C TYR A 170 14.82 -0.36 -14.16
N LYS A 171 15.97 0.26 -14.48
CA LYS A 171 17.28 -0.35 -14.29
C LYS A 171 17.62 -0.63 -12.82
N ASN A 172 17.22 0.28 -11.92
CA ASN A 172 17.64 0.22 -10.52
C ASN A 172 16.71 -0.63 -9.66
N PHE A 173 15.46 -0.85 -10.07
CA PHE A 173 14.46 -1.46 -9.20
C PHE A 173 13.75 -2.69 -9.78
N ILE A 174 13.70 -2.85 -11.12
CA ILE A 174 13.06 -4.02 -11.73
C ILE A 174 14.12 -5.12 -11.96
N HIS A 175 14.43 -5.86 -10.90
CA HIS A 175 15.51 -6.84 -10.90
C HIS A 175 15.27 -7.96 -9.85
N LEU A 176 16.04 -9.05 -9.96
CA LEU A 176 15.85 -10.26 -9.14
C LEU A 176 16.19 -10.07 -7.66
N SER A 177 17.17 -9.23 -7.32
CA SER A 177 17.74 -9.17 -5.97
C SER A 177 16.76 -8.69 -4.88
N ASP A 178 15.72 -7.93 -5.25
CA ASP A 178 14.66 -7.46 -4.34
C ASP A 178 13.28 -8.03 -4.68
N LEU A 179 13.22 -9.01 -5.61
CA LEU A 179 11.98 -9.65 -6.02
C LEU A 179 11.50 -10.68 -4.99
N VAL A 180 10.20 -10.73 -4.78
CA VAL A 180 9.47 -11.82 -4.17
C VAL A 180 8.41 -12.30 -5.14
N VAL A 181 8.25 -13.61 -5.27
CA VAL A 181 7.26 -14.24 -6.16
C VAL A 181 6.22 -14.96 -5.31
N ILE A 182 4.97 -14.67 -5.57
CA ILE A 182 3.81 -15.26 -4.90
C ILE A 182 2.92 -15.84 -5.99
N LEU A 183 2.69 -17.14 -5.94
CA LEU A 183 1.91 -17.86 -6.95
C LEU A 183 0.92 -18.80 -6.27
N GLY A 184 -0.29 -18.83 -6.73
CA GLY A 184 -1.26 -19.82 -6.29
C GLY A 184 -2.29 -20.11 -7.36
N GLY A 185 -2.93 -21.27 -7.22
CA GLY A 185 -3.98 -21.71 -8.13
C GLY A 185 -3.89 -23.16 -8.53
N ASP A 186 -4.64 -23.53 -9.56
CA ASP A 186 -4.67 -24.90 -10.09
C ASP A 186 -3.45 -25.17 -11.00
N LEU A 187 -2.28 -25.26 -10.37
CA LEU A 187 -1.00 -25.54 -11.04
C LEU A 187 -0.23 -26.60 -10.27
N GLU A 188 0.55 -27.39 -11.03
CA GLU A 188 1.56 -28.25 -10.43
C GLU A 188 2.81 -27.43 -10.09
N GLU A 189 3.22 -27.49 -8.81
CA GLU A 189 4.30 -26.65 -8.27
C GLU A 189 5.60 -26.78 -9.06
N LYS A 190 5.98 -27.99 -9.45
CA LYS A 190 7.22 -28.25 -10.20
C LYS A 190 7.20 -27.53 -11.55
N GLN A 191 6.12 -27.69 -12.31
CA GLN A 191 5.97 -27.05 -13.63
C GLN A 191 5.95 -25.54 -13.49
N ALA A 192 5.20 -25.02 -12.53
CA ALA A 192 5.11 -23.59 -12.27
C ALA A 192 6.48 -22.97 -11.92
N LYS A 193 7.30 -23.65 -11.10
CA LYS A 193 8.67 -23.23 -10.81
C LYS A 193 9.54 -23.20 -12.07
N GLU A 194 9.48 -24.22 -12.91
CA GLU A 194 10.24 -24.28 -14.16
C GLU A 194 9.90 -23.13 -15.10
N ASP A 195 8.61 -22.84 -15.26
CA ASP A 195 8.13 -21.78 -16.15
C ASP A 195 8.47 -20.37 -15.61
N LEU A 196 8.33 -20.17 -14.29
CA LEU A 196 8.79 -18.94 -13.64
C LEU A 196 10.31 -18.75 -13.78
N LEU A 197 11.11 -19.79 -13.58
CA LEU A 197 12.58 -19.71 -13.73
C LEU A 197 12.98 -19.34 -15.15
N LYS A 198 12.27 -19.83 -16.19
CA LYS A 198 12.52 -19.42 -17.58
C LYS A 198 12.31 -17.90 -17.76
N LEU A 199 11.23 -17.34 -17.22
CA LEU A 199 10.97 -15.91 -17.24
C LEU A 199 12.04 -15.16 -16.45
N LEU A 200 12.27 -15.55 -15.18
CA LEU A 200 13.17 -14.85 -14.26
C LEU A 200 14.63 -14.87 -14.73
N SER A 201 15.05 -15.92 -15.44
CA SER A 201 16.40 -15.99 -16.00
C SER A 201 16.72 -14.87 -16.99
N LYS A 202 15.72 -14.21 -17.56
CA LYS A 202 15.86 -13.11 -18.52
C LYS A 202 15.93 -11.73 -17.87
N LEU A 203 15.50 -11.63 -16.59
CA LEU A 203 15.57 -10.36 -15.86
C LEU A 203 17.00 -10.08 -15.37
N GLN A 204 17.32 -8.81 -15.21
CA GLN A 204 18.60 -8.40 -14.63
C GLN A 204 18.71 -8.85 -13.15
N ILE A 205 19.92 -9.19 -12.71
CA ILE A 205 20.17 -9.56 -11.31
C ILE A 205 19.96 -8.34 -10.41
N GLY A 206 20.55 -7.21 -10.77
CA GLY A 206 20.52 -5.97 -10.02
C GLY A 206 21.30 -6.02 -8.70
N LYS A 207 21.36 -4.89 -8.02
CA LYS A 207 21.96 -4.77 -6.68
C LYS A 207 20.83 -4.69 -5.65
N LYS A 208 20.93 -5.52 -4.61
CA LYS A 208 19.97 -5.48 -3.52
C LYS A 208 19.95 -4.09 -2.84
N ASN A 209 18.78 -3.51 -2.72
CA ASN A 209 18.59 -2.23 -2.06
C ASN A 209 18.49 -2.42 -0.54
N THR A 210 18.99 -1.45 0.22
CA THR A 210 18.89 -1.47 1.69
C THR A 210 17.58 -0.83 2.11
N PRO A 211 16.77 -1.48 2.97
CA PRO A 211 15.56 -0.86 3.51
C PRO A 211 15.89 0.47 4.17
N LYS A 212 15.16 1.52 3.81
CA LYS A 212 15.31 2.85 4.41
C LYS A 212 14.43 2.97 5.64
N LYS A 213 14.93 3.64 6.68
CA LYS A 213 14.16 4.03 7.87
C LYS A 213 13.99 5.54 7.87
N TYR A 214 12.79 5.99 8.22
CA TYR A 214 12.46 7.42 8.22
C TYR A 214 12.06 7.86 9.62
N GLU A 215 12.63 8.98 10.00
CA GLU A 215 12.29 9.60 11.26
C GLU A 215 10.98 10.38 11.16
N LEU A 216 10.15 10.18 12.17
CA LEU A 216 8.93 10.94 12.38
C LEU A 216 9.16 12.03 13.44
N SER A 217 8.49 13.16 13.28
CA SER A 217 8.51 14.23 14.25
C SER A 217 7.70 13.84 15.49
N LYS A 218 8.28 14.07 16.68
CA LYS A 218 7.57 13.91 17.96
C LYS A 218 6.77 15.16 18.33
N ASN A 219 7.15 16.31 17.79
CA ASN A 219 6.56 17.62 18.09
C ASN A 219 5.83 18.14 16.87
N ILE A 220 4.65 17.60 16.62
CA ILE A 220 3.75 18.07 15.55
C ILE A 220 2.93 19.21 16.13
N LYS A 221 2.86 20.32 15.41
CA LYS A 221 1.95 21.42 15.73
C LYS A 221 0.61 21.21 15.06
N ASP A 222 -0.43 21.69 15.71
CA ASP A 222 -1.76 21.78 15.05
C ASP A 222 -1.65 22.73 13.87
N GLU A 223 -2.07 22.26 12.71
CA GLU A 223 -2.15 23.06 11.51
C GLU A 223 -3.58 22.98 10.93
N ILE A 224 -4.08 24.10 10.47
CA ILE A 224 -5.44 24.22 9.94
C ILE A 224 -5.37 24.84 8.55
N LEU A 225 -5.86 24.10 7.56
CA LEU A 225 -6.12 24.60 6.22
C LEU A 225 -7.59 25.00 6.11
N ILE A 226 -7.85 26.30 5.97
CA ILE A 226 -9.21 26.82 5.84
C ILE A 226 -9.66 26.71 4.37
N ARG A 227 -10.83 26.10 4.18
CA ARG A 227 -11.53 25.99 2.91
C ARG A 227 -12.98 26.45 3.11
N PRO A 228 -13.31 27.67 2.67
CA PRO A 228 -14.64 28.25 2.92
C PRO A 228 -15.80 27.44 2.31
N GLU A 229 -15.50 26.71 1.22
CA GLU A 229 -16.44 25.84 0.52
C GLU A 229 -16.74 24.52 1.24
N SER A 230 -15.98 24.18 2.30
CA SER A 230 -16.19 22.94 3.04
C SER A 230 -17.13 23.15 4.23
N GLU A 231 -18.22 22.40 4.27
CA GLU A 231 -19.14 22.35 5.41
C GLU A 231 -18.67 21.42 6.55
N GLN A 232 -17.61 20.66 6.30
CA GLN A 232 -17.08 19.65 7.22
C GLN A 232 -15.61 19.86 7.49
N ALA A 233 -15.19 19.48 8.69
CA ALA A 233 -13.80 19.41 9.11
C ALA A 233 -13.27 17.98 8.99
N TYR A 234 -12.16 17.83 8.28
CA TYR A 234 -11.41 16.59 8.11
C TYR A 234 -10.20 16.65 9.03
N ILE A 235 -10.18 15.84 10.07
CA ILE A 235 -9.16 15.89 11.12
C ILE A 235 -8.31 14.63 11.06
N TYR A 236 -7.05 14.81 10.75
CA TYR A 236 -6.03 13.77 10.82
C TYR A 236 -5.10 14.01 12.00
N PHE A 237 -4.73 12.94 12.67
CA PHE A 237 -3.77 12.99 13.78
C PHE A 237 -2.84 11.78 13.73
N ALA A 238 -1.62 11.97 14.20
CA ALA A 238 -0.66 10.88 14.30
C ALA A 238 0.39 11.15 15.38
N THR A 239 1.01 10.08 15.86
CA THR A 239 2.19 10.12 16.71
C THR A 239 3.14 9.00 16.29
N PRO A 240 4.49 9.20 16.37
CA PRO A 240 5.44 8.12 16.18
C PRO A 240 5.16 6.96 17.13
N PHE A 241 5.28 5.74 16.62
CA PHE A 241 5.20 4.53 17.41
C PHE A 241 6.50 3.73 17.28
N PHE A 242 7.09 3.33 18.40
CA PHE A 242 8.44 2.78 18.43
C PHE A 242 8.43 1.25 18.50
N ALA A 243 7.62 0.59 17.68
CA ALA A 243 7.63 -0.85 17.53
C ALA A 243 8.16 -1.26 16.14
N ASP A 244 8.80 -2.41 16.08
CA ASP A 244 9.22 -3.09 14.86
C ASP A 244 8.35 -4.35 14.63
N PHE A 245 8.27 -4.84 13.40
CA PHE A 245 7.57 -6.10 13.09
C PHE A 245 8.13 -7.31 13.83
N LYS A 246 9.37 -7.23 14.33
CA LYS A 246 10.04 -8.27 15.12
C LYS A 246 9.72 -8.20 16.61
N ASP A 247 9.05 -7.15 17.06
CA ASP A 247 8.72 -7.01 18.49
C ASP A 247 7.70 -8.07 18.89
N LYS A 248 8.06 -8.86 19.89
CA LYS A 248 7.23 -9.94 20.40
C LYS A 248 5.89 -9.44 20.95
N ASP A 249 5.89 -8.20 21.47
CA ASP A 249 4.74 -7.57 22.10
C ASP A 249 3.90 -6.71 21.15
N LEU A 250 4.22 -6.72 19.84
CA LEU A 250 3.46 -5.97 18.84
C LEU A 250 1.97 -6.31 18.82
N TYR A 251 1.61 -7.55 19.13
CA TYR A 251 0.21 -7.98 19.22
C TYR A 251 -0.56 -7.24 20.33
N LEU A 252 0.10 -6.86 21.43
CA LEU A 252 -0.51 -6.06 22.49
C LEU A 252 -0.90 -4.67 22.00
N ALA A 253 -0.03 -4.03 21.23
CA ALA A 253 -0.33 -2.74 20.59
C ALA A 253 -1.50 -2.85 19.61
N LYS A 254 -1.57 -3.94 18.83
CA LYS A 254 -2.69 -4.20 17.91
C LYS A 254 -4.01 -4.36 18.65
N ILE A 255 -4.03 -5.09 19.77
CA ILE A 255 -5.23 -5.24 20.60
C ILE A 255 -5.62 -3.91 21.24
N ALA A 256 -4.64 -3.18 21.79
CA ALA A 256 -4.88 -1.88 22.40
C ALA A 256 -5.51 -0.88 21.41
N LEU A 257 -4.97 -0.76 20.22
CA LEU A 257 -5.52 0.11 19.19
C LEU A 257 -6.82 -0.39 18.60
N PHE A 258 -7.05 -1.71 18.60
CA PHE A 258 -8.36 -2.27 18.24
C PHE A 258 -9.45 -1.76 19.20
N VAL A 259 -9.22 -1.85 20.50
CA VAL A 259 -10.15 -1.34 21.53
C VAL A 259 -10.30 0.17 21.43
N LEU A 260 -9.20 0.90 21.25
CA LEU A 260 -9.24 2.36 21.22
C LEU A 260 -9.93 2.93 19.97
N GLY A 261 -9.63 2.41 18.77
CA GLY A 261 -10.09 3.06 17.53
C GLY A 261 -10.30 2.16 16.31
N GLN A 262 -9.68 0.98 16.22
CA GLN A 262 -9.73 0.17 15.00
C GLN A 262 -10.90 -0.82 14.98
N GLY A 263 -11.53 -1.09 16.12
CA GLY A 263 -12.63 -2.06 16.29
C GLY A 263 -13.99 -1.59 15.75
N GLY A 264 -14.03 -0.52 14.98
CA GLY A 264 -15.29 0.03 14.45
C GLY A 264 -16.25 0.44 15.56
N PHE A 265 -17.52 0.06 15.48
CA PHE A 265 -18.55 0.38 16.48
C PHE A 265 -18.26 -0.11 17.90
N GLY A 266 -17.40 -1.09 18.07
CA GLY A 266 -16.96 -1.57 19.38
C GLY A 266 -15.76 -0.82 19.95
N SER A 267 -15.21 0.20 19.26
CA SER A 267 -14.07 0.96 19.74
C SER A 267 -14.47 2.19 20.52
N ARG A 268 -13.66 2.62 21.50
CA ARG A 268 -13.93 3.79 22.34
C ARG A 268 -14.13 5.06 21.52
N ILE A 269 -13.30 5.30 20.50
CA ILE A 269 -13.40 6.50 19.65
C ILE A 269 -14.76 6.51 18.93
N MET A 270 -15.16 5.39 18.33
CA MET A 270 -16.44 5.33 17.61
C MET A 270 -17.63 5.46 18.55
N GLU A 271 -17.57 4.79 19.71
CA GLU A 271 -18.63 4.87 20.74
C GLU A 271 -18.82 6.31 21.23
N GLU A 272 -17.73 6.99 21.60
CA GLU A 272 -17.81 8.35 22.15
C GLU A 272 -18.15 9.41 21.11
N ILE A 273 -17.59 9.33 19.92
CA ILE A 273 -17.74 10.35 18.87
C ILE A 273 -19.05 10.15 18.10
N ARG A 274 -19.34 8.92 17.69
CA ARG A 274 -20.49 8.64 16.84
C ARG A 274 -21.73 8.23 17.62
N VAL A 275 -21.62 7.20 18.46
CA VAL A 275 -22.80 6.58 19.07
C VAL A 275 -23.41 7.49 20.13
N LYS A 276 -22.61 7.99 21.06
CA LYS A 276 -23.11 8.82 22.18
C LYS A 276 -23.37 10.27 21.80
N ARG A 277 -22.58 10.86 20.90
CA ARG A 277 -22.65 12.30 20.60
C ARG A 277 -23.07 12.64 19.18
N GLY A 278 -23.06 11.68 18.25
CA GLY A 278 -23.42 11.93 16.86
C GLY A 278 -22.54 12.95 16.14
N LEU A 279 -21.29 13.13 16.61
CA LEU A 279 -20.40 14.17 16.10
C LEU A 279 -19.78 13.81 14.75
N ALA A 280 -19.56 12.51 14.46
CA ALA A 280 -18.93 12.08 13.24
C ALA A 280 -19.55 10.80 12.68
N TYR A 281 -19.56 10.67 11.35
CA TYR A 281 -19.94 9.42 10.69
C TYR A 281 -18.87 8.36 10.83
N SER A 282 -17.60 8.75 10.75
CA SER A 282 -16.44 7.88 10.87
C SER A 282 -15.38 8.53 11.74
N ALA A 283 -14.85 7.75 12.67
CA ALA A 283 -13.73 8.13 13.52
C ALA A 283 -12.94 6.87 13.88
N TYR A 284 -11.61 6.89 13.69
CA TYR A 284 -10.76 5.74 14.02
C TYR A 284 -9.34 6.15 14.40
N ALA A 285 -8.65 5.23 15.06
CA ALA A 285 -7.21 5.26 15.23
C ALA A 285 -6.66 3.85 15.00
N MET A 286 -5.54 3.75 14.31
CA MET A 286 -4.93 2.48 13.96
C MET A 286 -3.41 2.54 13.99
N LEU A 287 -2.77 1.39 14.05
CA LEU A 287 -1.34 1.24 13.86
C LEU A 287 -1.03 1.21 12.36
N ASP A 288 -0.29 2.22 11.89
CA ASP A 288 0.23 2.31 10.53
C ASP A 288 1.72 1.97 10.56
N MET A 289 2.04 0.75 10.17
CA MET A 289 3.40 0.20 10.18
C MET A 289 3.81 -0.29 8.82
N ASN A 290 5.04 0.03 8.46
CA ASN A 290 5.74 -0.56 7.33
C ASN A 290 7.23 -0.71 7.69
N MET A 291 8.05 -1.19 6.77
CA MET A 291 9.48 -1.39 7.03
C MET A 291 10.24 -0.08 7.28
N SER A 292 9.70 1.03 6.78
CA SER A 292 10.36 2.35 6.80
C SER A 292 10.01 3.19 8.02
N PHE A 293 8.80 3.09 8.55
CA PHE A 293 8.34 3.83 9.73
C PHE A 293 7.20 3.12 10.44
N SER A 294 6.90 3.56 11.66
CA SER A 294 5.76 3.12 12.46
C SER A 294 5.12 4.30 13.18
N ARG A 295 3.79 4.41 13.13
CA ARG A 295 3.03 5.46 13.79
C ARG A 295 1.64 4.98 14.21
N VAL A 296 1.08 5.60 15.23
CA VAL A 296 -0.36 5.60 15.43
C VAL A 296 -0.92 6.71 14.55
N PHE A 297 -1.93 6.38 13.79
CA PHE A 297 -2.57 7.26 12.81
C PHE A 297 -4.07 7.21 13.02
N GLY A 298 -4.73 8.36 12.96
CA GLY A 298 -6.17 8.41 13.13
C GLY A 298 -6.81 9.51 12.29
N TYR A 299 -8.13 9.40 12.20
CA TYR A 299 -8.98 10.24 11.38
C TYR A 299 -10.36 10.38 11.99
N LEU A 300 -10.95 11.55 11.80
CA LEU A 300 -12.38 11.77 11.97
C LEU A 300 -12.88 12.89 11.04
N GLN A 301 -14.14 12.78 10.65
CA GLN A 301 -14.84 13.78 9.84
C GLN A 301 -16.08 14.24 10.61
N THR A 302 -16.21 15.54 10.79
CA THR A 302 -17.29 16.15 11.59
C THR A 302 -17.73 17.47 10.98
N LYS A 303 -18.82 18.07 11.49
CA LYS A 303 -19.20 19.44 11.14
C LYS A 303 -18.14 20.44 11.63
N ASN A 304 -17.96 21.54 10.90
CA ASN A 304 -16.99 22.58 11.26
C ASN A 304 -17.17 23.09 12.70
N GLU A 305 -18.42 23.31 13.13
CA GLU A 305 -18.77 23.77 14.48
C GLU A 305 -18.35 22.79 15.58
N SER A 306 -18.36 21.48 15.29
CA SER A 306 -18.04 20.39 16.23
C SER A 306 -16.55 19.99 16.23
N ALA A 307 -15.74 20.55 15.33
CA ALA A 307 -14.36 20.13 15.15
C ALA A 307 -13.49 20.26 16.41
N LYS A 308 -13.65 21.36 17.17
CA LYS A 308 -12.91 21.59 18.42
C LYS A 308 -13.28 20.59 19.50
N GLU A 309 -14.58 20.31 19.64
CA GLU A 309 -15.10 19.34 20.60
C GLU A 309 -14.63 17.92 20.26
N ALA A 310 -14.81 17.50 19.01
CA ALA A 310 -14.39 16.17 18.55
C ALA A 310 -12.90 15.93 18.74
N LYS A 311 -12.05 16.92 18.42
CA LYS A 311 -10.61 16.87 18.67
C LYS A 311 -10.29 16.71 20.15
N LYS A 312 -10.96 17.48 21.03
CA LYS A 312 -10.76 17.41 22.49
C LYS A 312 -11.11 16.01 23.00
N ILE A 313 -12.25 15.46 22.59
CA ILE A 313 -12.67 14.10 23.00
C ILE A 313 -11.66 13.04 22.58
N VAL A 314 -11.17 13.09 21.34
CA VAL A 314 -10.12 12.15 20.90
C VAL A 314 -8.90 12.23 21.79
N LYS A 315 -8.43 13.43 22.11
CA LYS A 315 -7.27 13.63 23.00
C LYS A 315 -7.54 13.05 24.40
N GLU A 316 -8.67 13.35 24.99
CA GLU A 316 -9.08 12.83 26.31
C GLU A 316 -9.16 11.30 26.32
N LEU A 317 -9.66 10.68 25.24
CA LEU A 317 -9.72 9.22 25.09
C LEU A 317 -8.33 8.58 25.06
N PHE A 318 -7.37 9.20 24.36
CA PHE A 318 -5.98 8.73 24.36
C PHE A 318 -5.34 8.89 25.75
N GLU A 319 -5.52 10.03 26.42
CA GLU A 319 -4.99 10.30 27.76
C GLU A 319 -5.59 9.32 28.79
N ASP A 320 -6.89 9.09 28.75
CA ASP A 320 -7.55 8.11 29.61
C ASP A 320 -7.04 6.68 29.35
N PHE A 321 -6.93 6.30 28.06
CA PHE A 321 -6.45 4.97 27.69
C PHE A 321 -4.99 4.72 28.14
N ILE A 322 -4.13 5.72 28.06
CA ILE A 322 -2.74 5.63 28.51
C ILE A 322 -2.69 5.49 30.03
N LYS A 323 -3.56 6.21 30.75
CA LYS A 323 -3.57 6.21 32.22
C LYS A 323 -4.21 4.97 32.83
N ASN A 324 -5.35 4.57 32.28
CA ASN A 324 -6.22 3.56 32.91
C ASN A 324 -6.24 2.23 32.14
N GLY A 325 -5.73 2.19 30.90
CA GLY A 325 -5.76 0.99 30.07
C GLY A 325 -7.16 0.66 29.55
N MET A 326 -7.34 -0.61 29.18
CA MET A 326 -8.63 -1.18 28.80
C MET A 326 -9.23 -1.98 29.96
N THR A 327 -10.55 -2.08 30.01
CA THR A 327 -11.26 -2.93 30.94
C THR A 327 -11.15 -4.40 30.52
N GLN A 328 -11.40 -5.33 31.45
CA GLN A 328 -11.44 -6.77 31.14
C GLN A 328 -12.51 -7.09 30.09
N ASN A 329 -13.68 -6.44 30.16
CA ASN A 329 -14.75 -6.63 29.18
C ASN A 329 -14.33 -6.20 27.75
N GLU A 330 -13.68 -5.05 27.61
CA GLU A 330 -13.15 -4.59 26.32
C GLU A 330 -12.09 -5.54 25.75
N LEU A 331 -11.21 -6.06 26.61
CA LEU A 331 -10.21 -7.04 26.23
C LEU A 331 -10.86 -8.34 25.73
N ASP A 332 -11.86 -8.84 26.44
CA ASP A 332 -12.54 -10.08 26.07
C ASP A 332 -13.33 -9.93 24.76
N GLN A 333 -14.01 -8.80 24.58
CA GLN A 333 -14.69 -8.48 23.33
C GLN A 333 -13.70 -8.37 22.16
N ALA A 334 -12.56 -7.68 22.34
CA ALA A 334 -11.52 -7.57 21.33
C ALA A 334 -10.93 -8.94 20.95
N LYS A 335 -10.63 -9.78 21.94
CA LYS A 335 -10.13 -11.15 21.70
C LYS A 335 -11.16 -11.99 20.93
N ASN A 336 -12.41 -11.98 21.35
CA ASN A 336 -13.48 -12.74 20.71
C ASN A 336 -13.64 -12.31 19.24
N PHE A 337 -13.63 -11.00 18.95
CA PHE A 337 -13.73 -10.49 17.58
C PHE A 337 -12.51 -10.85 16.74
N LEU A 338 -11.30 -10.62 17.26
CA LEU A 338 -10.05 -10.85 16.51
C LEU A 338 -9.86 -12.34 16.21
N ILE A 339 -10.19 -13.23 17.17
CA ILE A 339 -10.12 -14.67 16.96
C ILE A 339 -11.24 -15.12 16.01
N GLY A 340 -12.49 -14.68 16.24
CA GLY A 340 -13.64 -15.05 15.43
C GLY A 340 -13.56 -14.56 13.98
N SER A 341 -12.92 -13.43 13.74
CA SER A 341 -12.70 -12.89 12.38
C SER A 341 -11.48 -13.47 11.65
N THR A 342 -10.63 -14.21 12.35
CA THR A 342 -9.41 -14.81 11.74
C THR A 342 -9.72 -15.67 10.51
N PRO A 343 -10.73 -16.57 10.48
CA PRO A 343 -11.03 -17.37 9.31
C PRO A 343 -11.32 -16.53 8.06
N LEU A 344 -11.92 -15.34 8.21
CA LEU A 344 -12.22 -14.44 7.08
C LEU A 344 -10.98 -13.93 6.36
N ARG A 345 -9.81 -13.96 7.02
CA ARG A 345 -8.52 -13.58 6.43
C ARG A 345 -7.96 -14.65 5.49
N TYR A 346 -8.50 -15.88 5.59
CA TYR A 346 -8.04 -17.04 4.83
C TYR A 346 -9.09 -17.57 3.83
N GLU A 347 -10.22 -16.90 3.68
CA GLU A 347 -11.35 -17.41 2.90
C GLU A 347 -11.06 -17.55 1.40
N SER A 348 -10.24 -16.67 0.82
CA SER A 348 -9.88 -16.74 -0.60
C SER A 348 -8.38 -17.03 -0.79
N LEU A 349 -8.04 -17.66 -1.92
CA LEU A 349 -6.64 -17.92 -2.30
C LEU A 349 -5.79 -16.64 -2.25
N SER A 350 -6.29 -15.54 -2.79
CA SER A 350 -5.56 -14.25 -2.80
C SER A 350 -5.30 -13.73 -1.39
N LYS A 351 -6.27 -13.87 -0.46
CA LYS A 351 -6.09 -13.49 0.95
C LYS A 351 -5.04 -14.38 1.62
N ARG A 352 -5.09 -15.71 1.44
CA ARG A 352 -4.11 -16.64 2.02
C ARG A 352 -2.69 -16.36 1.54
N LEU A 353 -2.53 -16.15 0.23
CA LEU A 353 -1.24 -15.79 -0.36
C LEU A 353 -0.69 -14.46 0.20
N SER A 354 -1.56 -13.46 0.37
CA SER A 354 -1.18 -12.17 0.96
C SER A 354 -0.78 -12.31 2.43
N MET A 355 -1.49 -13.13 3.21
CA MET A 355 -1.14 -13.42 4.61
C MET A 355 0.19 -14.16 4.76
N SER A 356 0.52 -15.04 3.81
CA SER A 356 1.80 -15.76 3.80
C SER A 356 3.00 -14.85 3.44
N PHE A 357 2.73 -13.71 2.83
CA PHE A 357 3.75 -12.71 2.49
C PHE A 357 4.03 -11.73 3.64
N ASN A 358 3.01 -11.34 4.42
CA ASN A 358 3.09 -10.41 5.56
C ASN A 358 3.56 -11.11 6.84
#